data_d3da675999a701471e44b408ed4a0355
#
_entry.id   d3da675999a701471e44b408ed4a0355
#
_cell.length_a   1.000
_cell.length_b   1.000
_cell.length_c   1.000
_cell.angle_alpha   90.00
_cell.angle_beta   90.00
_cell.angle_gamma   90.00
#
_symmetry.space_group_name_H-M   'P 1'
#
loop_
_entity.id
_entity.type
_entity.pdbx_description
1 polymer ?
#
loop_
_entity_poly.entity_id
_entity_poly.type
_entity_poly.pdbx_seq_one_letter_code
_entity_poly.pdbx_strand_id
1 'polypeptide(L)'
;MTPRLRAVLPCLLSAALWLPVRAAEEPAPETVIEAATCDIQSSETQTLSVFTGNVTVTGNNIRITCDRLDVVSLRSGDKQDTVGKQDRFKSLIATGKVRIVQGDREATCERAEVLPGEDRITLTGRPMVVDHGNNSTATGEPLILYRGDRRVHGSNVRITLPPLKDLSFDKNQPPPVPPAEPAAKQP
;
A
#
# COMPACT_ATOMS: atom_id res chain seq x y z
N MET A 1 43.68 65.64 -48.14
CA MET A 1 43.13 65.81 -46.80
C MET A 1 41.88 64.93 -46.71
N THR A 2 41.97 63.80 -46.21
CA THR A 2 40.82 62.81 -46.07
C THR A 2 40.47 62.63 -44.60
N PRO A 3 39.25 62.84 -44.14
CA PRO A 3 38.82 62.50 -42.82
C PRO A 3 38.34 61.03 -42.79
N ARG A 4 38.90 60.27 -41.85
CA ARG A 4 38.57 58.87 -41.56
C ARG A 4 37.18 58.80 -40.83
N LEU A 5 36.21 58.14 -41.49
CA LEU A 5 34.95 57.79 -40.90
C LEU A 5 35.10 56.60 -39.99
N ARG A 6 34.93 56.76 -38.68
CA ARG A 6 34.91 55.67 -37.68
C ARG A 6 33.49 55.08 -37.62
N ALA A 7 33.33 53.88 -38.10
CA ALA A 7 32.13 53.10 -37.92
C ALA A 7 32.03 52.60 -36.47
N VAL A 8 30.99 53.05 -35.77
CA VAL A 8 30.62 52.56 -34.45
C VAL A 8 29.62 51.43 -34.64
N LEU A 9 30.03 50.24 -34.27
CA LEU A 9 29.24 49.00 -34.28
C LEU A 9 28.36 48.93 -33.01
N PRO A 10 27.01 48.90 -33.09
CA PRO A 10 26.19 48.71 -31.92
C PRO A 10 26.17 47.24 -31.54
N CYS A 11 26.63 46.95 -30.33
CA CYS A 11 26.57 45.67 -29.69
C CYS A 11 25.13 45.38 -29.23
N LEU A 12 24.40 44.52 -29.98
CA LEU A 12 23.08 44.06 -29.59
C LEU A 12 23.22 43.05 -28.44
N LEU A 13 22.93 43.49 -27.21
CA LEU A 13 22.76 42.65 -26.05
C LEU A 13 21.47 41.85 -26.24
N SER A 14 21.59 40.58 -26.61
CA SER A 14 20.50 39.61 -26.56
C SER A 14 20.28 39.16 -25.12
N ALA A 15 19.35 39.80 -24.43
CA ALA A 15 18.87 39.32 -23.13
C ALA A 15 18.01 38.08 -23.37
N ALA A 16 18.61 36.88 -23.22
CA ALA A 16 17.87 35.63 -23.18
C ALA A 16 17.01 35.60 -21.91
N LEU A 17 15.69 35.81 -22.06
CA LEU A 17 14.72 35.54 -21.00
C LEU A 17 14.71 34.04 -20.70
N TRP A 18 15.38 33.66 -19.64
CA TRP A 18 15.19 32.36 -19.03
C TRP A 18 13.84 32.37 -18.30
N LEU A 19 12.80 31.90 -18.98
CA LEU A 19 11.53 31.58 -18.35
C LEU A 19 11.79 30.29 -17.53
N PRO A 20 11.49 30.26 -16.20
CA PRO A 20 11.53 29.03 -15.44
C PRO A 20 10.44 28.11 -16.02
N VAL A 21 10.87 27.00 -16.62
CA VAL A 21 9.97 25.88 -16.95
C VAL A 21 9.45 25.37 -15.59
N ARG A 22 8.23 25.77 -15.26
CA ARG A 22 7.50 25.23 -14.13
C ARG A 22 7.26 23.75 -14.48
N ALA A 23 7.97 22.84 -13.79
CA ALA A 23 7.69 21.42 -13.88
C ALA A 23 6.20 21.25 -13.59
N ALA A 24 5.45 20.72 -14.56
CA ALA A 24 4.07 20.36 -14.34
C ALA A 24 4.09 19.30 -13.23
N GLU A 25 3.50 19.63 -12.09
CA GLU A 25 3.29 18.70 -10.99
C GLU A 25 2.41 17.58 -11.56
N GLU A 26 2.95 16.35 -11.66
CA GLU A 26 2.17 15.21 -12.10
C GLU A 26 0.94 15.10 -11.20
N PRO A 27 -0.28 15.01 -11.77
CA PRO A 27 -1.48 14.90 -10.97
C PRO A 27 -1.36 13.68 -10.06
N ALA A 28 -1.67 13.86 -8.78
CA ALA A 28 -1.69 12.75 -7.83
C ALA A 28 -2.55 11.60 -8.37
N PRO A 29 -2.10 10.34 -8.28
CA PRO A 29 -2.84 9.22 -8.84
C PRO A 29 -4.24 9.15 -8.25
N GLU A 30 -5.25 9.13 -9.12
CA GLU A 30 -6.65 9.05 -8.73
C GLU A 30 -6.97 7.66 -8.16
N THR A 31 -7.85 7.63 -7.14
CA THR A 31 -8.48 6.40 -6.69
C THR A 31 -9.83 6.25 -7.35
N VAL A 32 -10.02 5.19 -8.12
CA VAL A 32 -11.25 4.88 -8.83
C VAL A 32 -11.95 3.71 -8.17
N ILE A 33 -13.26 3.83 -7.91
CA ILE A 33 -14.11 2.75 -7.39
C ILE A 33 -15.20 2.48 -8.42
N GLU A 34 -15.27 1.26 -8.90
CA GLU A 34 -16.30 0.76 -9.83
C GLU A 34 -17.15 -0.27 -9.11
N ALA A 35 -18.47 -0.20 -9.25
CA ALA A 35 -19.42 -1.13 -8.64
C ALA A 35 -20.73 -1.13 -9.42
N ALA A 36 -21.55 -2.17 -9.26
CA ALA A 36 -22.87 -2.20 -9.88
C ALA A 36 -23.84 -1.22 -9.21
N THR A 37 -23.75 -1.04 -7.90
CA THR A 37 -24.59 -0.11 -7.12
C THR A 37 -23.77 0.59 -6.05
N CYS A 38 -24.21 1.81 -5.70
CA CYS A 38 -23.60 2.61 -4.64
C CYS A 38 -24.72 3.26 -3.82
N ASP A 39 -24.58 3.20 -2.49
CA ASP A 39 -25.43 3.93 -1.52
C ASP A 39 -24.50 4.81 -0.66
N ILE A 40 -24.78 6.10 -0.60
CA ILE A 40 -23.97 7.06 0.14
C ILE A 40 -24.84 7.76 1.15
N GLN A 41 -24.51 7.62 2.43
CA GLN A 41 -25.17 8.24 3.55
C GLN A 41 -24.21 9.18 4.28
N SER A 42 -24.53 10.46 4.29
CA SER A 42 -23.73 11.49 4.95
C SER A 42 -24.36 11.93 6.26
N SER A 43 -23.55 11.98 7.31
CA SER A 43 -23.85 12.61 8.59
C SER A 43 -23.06 13.92 8.74
N GLU A 44 -23.16 14.59 9.87
CA GLU A 44 -22.41 15.83 10.12
C GLU A 44 -20.88 15.62 10.12
N THR A 45 -20.40 14.45 10.52
CA THR A 45 -18.96 14.19 10.76
C THR A 45 -18.34 13.14 9.86
N GLN A 46 -19.17 12.29 9.26
CA GLN A 46 -18.68 11.18 8.44
C GLN A 46 -19.66 10.84 7.30
N THR A 47 -19.11 10.24 6.26
CA THR A 47 -19.85 9.68 5.14
C THR A 47 -19.61 8.18 5.12
N LEU A 48 -20.70 7.41 5.09
CA LEU A 48 -20.70 5.98 4.83
C LEU A 48 -21.06 5.78 3.36
N SER A 49 -20.17 5.12 2.62
CA SER A 49 -20.39 4.74 1.22
C SER A 49 -20.36 3.22 1.13
N VAL A 50 -21.41 2.63 0.60
CA VAL A 50 -21.59 1.19 0.42
C VAL A 50 -21.65 0.90 -1.06
N PHE A 51 -20.69 0.14 -1.55
CA PHE A 51 -20.61 -0.30 -2.93
C PHE A 51 -20.90 -1.81 -3.00
N THR A 52 -21.72 -2.24 -3.96
CA THR A 52 -22.06 -3.65 -4.11
C THR A 52 -22.05 -4.09 -5.57
N GLY A 53 -21.68 -5.35 -5.79
CA GLY A 53 -21.67 -6.01 -7.09
C GLY A 53 -20.37 -5.79 -7.88
N ASN A 54 -19.49 -6.80 -7.89
CA ASN A 54 -18.22 -6.79 -8.61
C ASN A 54 -17.40 -5.50 -8.36
N VAL A 55 -17.23 -5.15 -7.11
CA VAL A 55 -16.52 -3.92 -6.74
C VAL A 55 -15.06 -4.03 -7.11
N THR A 56 -14.54 -3.01 -7.79
CA THR A 56 -13.11 -2.85 -8.10
C THR A 56 -12.65 -1.49 -7.62
N VAL A 57 -11.63 -1.48 -6.78
CA VAL A 57 -10.91 -0.26 -6.37
C VAL A 57 -9.54 -0.26 -7.03
N THR A 58 -9.22 0.79 -7.74
CA THR A 58 -7.90 0.98 -8.37
C THR A 58 -7.32 2.30 -7.93
N GLY A 59 -6.10 2.30 -7.44
CA GLY A 59 -5.40 3.52 -7.08
C GLY A 59 -3.99 3.23 -6.58
N ASN A 60 -3.08 4.13 -6.86
CA ASN A 60 -1.72 4.20 -6.32
C ASN A 60 -1.02 2.84 -6.04
N ASN A 61 -0.88 2.02 -7.07
CA ASN A 61 -0.22 0.69 -6.99
C ASN A 61 -1.00 -0.38 -6.19
N ILE A 62 -2.30 -0.17 -5.96
CA ILE A 62 -3.16 -1.16 -5.32
C ILE A 62 -4.42 -1.40 -6.16
N ARG A 63 -4.83 -2.66 -6.25
CA ARG A 63 -6.10 -3.07 -6.82
C ARG A 63 -6.82 -4.00 -5.85
N ILE A 64 -8.06 -3.66 -5.50
CA ILE A 64 -8.91 -4.46 -4.62
C ILE A 64 -10.14 -4.88 -5.43
N THR A 65 -10.49 -6.15 -5.39
CA THR A 65 -11.74 -6.66 -5.93
C THR A 65 -12.51 -7.40 -4.84
N CYS A 66 -13.84 -7.21 -4.78
CA CYS A 66 -14.72 -7.85 -3.80
C CYS A 66 -16.18 -7.82 -4.25
N ASP A 67 -17.05 -8.51 -3.53
CA ASP A 67 -18.50 -8.46 -3.80
C ASP A 67 -19.14 -7.22 -3.19
N ARG A 68 -18.61 -6.74 -2.04
CA ARG A 68 -19.11 -5.55 -1.30
C ARG A 68 -17.96 -4.79 -0.66
N LEU A 69 -18.06 -3.47 -0.70
CA LEU A 69 -17.13 -2.54 -0.06
C LEU A 69 -17.87 -1.50 0.75
N ASP A 70 -17.59 -1.43 2.05
CA ASP A 70 -18.09 -0.39 2.95
C ASP A 70 -16.94 0.56 3.27
N VAL A 71 -17.11 1.84 2.98
CA VAL A 71 -16.10 2.88 3.21
C VAL A 71 -16.67 3.93 4.16
N VAL A 72 -15.96 4.16 5.25
CA VAL A 72 -16.25 5.28 6.17
C VAL A 72 -15.16 6.33 5.97
N SER A 73 -15.57 7.52 5.58
CA SER A 73 -14.69 8.68 5.46
C SER A 73 -15.06 9.77 6.45
N LEU A 74 -14.06 10.49 6.94
CA LEU A 74 -14.28 11.70 7.71
C LEU A 74 -14.68 12.84 6.76
N ARG A 75 -15.66 13.59 7.14
CA ARG A 75 -16.17 14.71 6.37
C ARG A 75 -15.50 16.00 6.80
N SER A 76 -15.04 16.77 5.83
CA SER A 76 -14.63 18.16 6.03
C SER A 76 -15.36 19.06 5.04
N GLY A 77 -15.56 20.33 5.40
CA GLY A 77 -16.22 21.31 4.57
C GLY A 77 -17.67 21.60 4.97
N ASP A 78 -18.48 22.10 4.02
CA ASP A 78 -19.85 22.52 4.28
C ASP A 78 -20.73 21.33 4.67
N LYS A 79 -21.47 21.49 5.77
CA LYS A 79 -22.35 20.45 6.31
C LYS A 79 -23.59 20.21 5.44
N GLN A 80 -23.89 21.12 4.51
CA GLN A 80 -25.08 21.06 3.66
C GLN A 80 -24.87 20.26 2.37
N ASP A 81 -23.63 19.98 2.00
CA ASP A 81 -23.34 19.18 0.81
C ASP A 81 -23.69 17.71 1.02
N THR A 82 -24.45 17.12 0.11
CA THR A 82 -24.79 15.69 0.13
C THR A 82 -23.56 14.80 0.02
N VAL A 83 -22.60 15.21 -0.82
CA VAL A 83 -21.29 14.57 -0.96
C VAL A 83 -20.25 15.61 -0.58
N GLY A 84 -19.98 15.73 0.73
CA GLY A 84 -18.96 16.66 1.23
C GLY A 84 -17.53 16.24 0.80
N LYS A 85 -16.60 17.18 0.90
CA LYS A 85 -15.18 16.90 0.67
C LYS A 85 -14.72 15.81 1.65
N GLN A 86 -14.19 14.71 1.10
CA GLN A 86 -13.69 13.59 1.88
C GLN A 86 -12.19 13.77 2.07
N ASP A 87 -11.75 14.03 3.31
CA ASP A 87 -10.34 14.27 3.58
C ASP A 87 -9.57 13.00 3.94
N ARG A 88 -10.20 12.08 4.67
CA ARG A 88 -9.54 10.87 5.16
C ARG A 88 -10.50 9.69 5.24
N PHE A 89 -10.03 8.54 4.84
CA PHE A 89 -10.70 7.28 5.12
C PHE A 89 -10.47 6.90 6.60
N LYS A 90 -11.55 6.64 7.32
CA LYS A 90 -11.53 6.11 8.68
C LYS A 90 -11.40 4.60 8.68
N SER A 91 -12.21 3.93 7.85
CA SER A 91 -12.16 2.49 7.67
C SER A 91 -12.64 2.11 6.27
N LEU A 92 -12.12 0.99 5.79
CA LEU A 92 -12.53 0.37 4.54
C LEU A 92 -12.68 -1.12 4.81
N ILE A 93 -13.86 -1.67 4.52
CA ILE A 93 -14.19 -3.07 4.75
C ILE A 93 -14.64 -3.68 3.43
N ALA A 94 -13.82 -4.57 2.89
CA ALA A 94 -14.13 -5.39 1.72
C ALA A 94 -14.64 -6.76 2.16
N THR A 95 -15.72 -7.25 1.54
CA THR A 95 -16.35 -8.52 1.90
C THR A 95 -16.73 -9.29 0.63
N GLY A 96 -16.55 -10.60 0.69
CA GLY A 96 -16.88 -11.55 -0.38
C GLY A 96 -15.81 -11.61 -1.47
N LYS A 97 -15.13 -12.75 -1.61
CA LYS A 97 -14.11 -13.04 -2.63
C LYS A 97 -13.07 -11.92 -2.74
N VAL A 98 -12.62 -11.42 -1.61
CA VAL A 98 -11.68 -10.31 -1.56
C VAL A 98 -10.35 -10.72 -2.16
N ARG A 99 -9.85 -9.93 -3.11
CA ARG A 99 -8.53 -10.06 -3.69
C ARG A 99 -7.87 -8.69 -3.70
N ILE A 100 -6.70 -8.59 -3.12
CA ILE A 100 -5.89 -7.37 -3.02
C ILE A 100 -4.57 -7.64 -3.74
N VAL A 101 -4.23 -6.80 -4.72
CA VAL A 101 -2.97 -6.89 -5.45
C VAL A 101 -2.21 -5.59 -5.25
N GLN A 102 -0.95 -5.69 -4.86
CA GLN A 102 -0.05 -4.56 -4.70
C GLN A 102 1.36 -4.95 -5.16
N GLY A 103 1.75 -4.47 -6.34
CA GLY A 103 2.99 -4.91 -6.97
C GLY A 103 3.02 -6.43 -7.15
N ASP A 104 4.06 -7.08 -6.65
CA ASP A 104 4.23 -8.53 -6.71
C ASP A 104 3.50 -9.29 -5.58
N ARG A 105 2.72 -8.60 -4.75
CA ARG A 105 2.00 -9.21 -3.63
C ARG A 105 0.52 -9.32 -3.93
N GLU A 106 -0.04 -10.46 -3.60
CA GLU A 106 -1.44 -10.77 -3.72
C GLU A 106 -1.97 -11.33 -2.40
N ALA A 107 -3.10 -10.79 -1.93
CA ALA A 107 -3.83 -11.33 -0.79
C ALA A 107 -5.24 -11.73 -1.21
N THR A 108 -5.69 -12.90 -0.76
CA THR A 108 -7.07 -13.40 -0.95
C THR A 108 -7.67 -13.74 0.40
N CYS A 109 -8.97 -13.42 0.60
CA CYS A 109 -9.70 -13.71 1.83
C CYS A 109 -11.22 -13.53 1.61
N GLU A 110 -12.01 -13.80 2.64
CA GLU A 110 -13.46 -13.51 2.60
C GLU A 110 -13.77 -12.09 3.08
N ARG A 111 -12.94 -11.55 3.99
CA ARG A 111 -13.10 -10.19 4.52
C ARG A 111 -11.74 -9.55 4.76
N ALA A 112 -11.59 -8.33 4.29
CA ALA A 112 -10.46 -7.46 4.59
C ALA A 112 -10.96 -6.17 5.25
N GLU A 113 -10.33 -5.78 6.36
CA GLU A 113 -10.58 -4.53 7.05
C GLU A 113 -9.30 -3.70 7.06
N VAL A 114 -9.38 -2.50 6.53
CA VAL A 114 -8.27 -1.55 6.47
C VAL A 114 -8.58 -0.38 7.38
N LEU A 115 -7.70 -0.11 8.33
CA LEU A 115 -7.75 1.01 9.25
C LEU A 115 -6.53 1.91 8.98
N PRO A 116 -6.65 2.91 8.09
CA PRO A 116 -5.51 3.73 7.70
C PRO A 116 -4.87 4.50 8.86
N GLY A 117 -5.68 4.94 9.83
CA GLY A 117 -5.20 5.64 11.02
C GLY A 117 -4.37 4.77 11.96
N GLU A 118 -4.53 3.44 11.91
CA GLU A 118 -3.75 2.47 12.68
C GLU A 118 -2.68 1.77 11.83
N ASP A 119 -2.61 2.13 10.55
CA ASP A 119 -1.72 1.50 9.56
C ASP A 119 -1.85 -0.02 9.51
N ARG A 120 -3.06 -0.51 9.79
CA ARG A 120 -3.42 -1.92 10.00
C ARG A 120 -4.37 -2.43 8.92
N ILE A 121 -4.08 -3.64 8.45
CA ILE A 121 -4.95 -4.43 7.57
C ILE A 121 -5.19 -5.77 8.26
N THR A 122 -6.46 -6.12 8.47
CA THR A 122 -6.87 -7.40 9.03
C THR A 122 -7.56 -8.23 7.96
N LEU A 123 -7.07 -9.43 7.72
CA LEU A 123 -7.61 -10.38 6.76
C LEU A 123 -8.20 -11.56 7.51
N THR A 124 -9.45 -11.92 7.20
CA THR A 124 -10.18 -13.03 7.81
C THR A 124 -10.94 -13.84 6.77
N GLY A 125 -11.32 -15.07 7.12
CA GLY A 125 -11.97 -16.01 6.21
C GLY A 125 -10.96 -16.65 5.26
N ARG A 126 -10.13 -17.52 5.81
CA ARG A 126 -9.11 -18.29 5.09
C ARG A 126 -8.13 -17.40 4.30
N PRO A 127 -7.53 -16.41 4.96
CA PRO A 127 -6.64 -15.51 4.25
C PRO A 127 -5.38 -16.22 3.77
N MET A 128 -4.95 -15.84 2.56
CA MET A 128 -3.71 -16.26 1.94
C MET A 128 -3.01 -15.05 1.35
N VAL A 129 -1.76 -14.88 1.66
CA VAL A 129 -0.90 -13.83 1.10
C VAL A 129 0.22 -14.50 0.31
N VAL A 130 0.37 -14.14 -0.95
CA VAL A 130 1.41 -14.63 -1.86
C VAL A 130 2.31 -13.46 -2.23
N ASP A 131 3.61 -13.65 -2.12
CA ASP A 131 4.61 -12.73 -2.65
C ASP A 131 5.32 -13.42 -3.82
N HIS A 132 4.97 -12.98 -5.03
CA HIS A 132 5.52 -13.55 -6.27
C HIS A 132 6.99 -13.18 -6.50
N GLY A 133 7.46 -12.07 -5.90
CA GLY A 133 8.84 -11.61 -6.03
C GLY A 133 9.83 -12.55 -5.33
N ASN A 134 9.45 -13.13 -4.21
CA ASN A 134 10.30 -14.04 -3.44
C ASN A 134 9.73 -15.48 -3.34
N ASN A 135 8.67 -15.80 -4.09
CA ASN A 135 7.99 -17.10 -4.08
C ASN A 135 7.61 -17.58 -2.67
N SER A 136 7.07 -16.67 -1.87
CA SER A 136 6.60 -17.00 -0.52
C SER A 136 5.09 -16.94 -0.40
N THR A 137 4.54 -17.77 0.49
CA THR A 137 3.11 -17.81 0.79
C THR A 137 2.91 -17.85 2.30
N ALA A 138 1.98 -17.04 2.80
CA ALA A 138 1.55 -17.05 4.19
C ALA A 138 0.04 -17.29 4.27
N THR A 139 -0.37 -18.21 5.15
CA THR A 139 -1.77 -18.46 5.50
C THR A 139 -1.93 -18.41 7.01
N GLY A 140 -3.12 -18.12 7.51
CA GLY A 140 -3.41 -18.06 8.96
C GLY A 140 -4.83 -17.56 9.19
N GLU A 141 -5.30 -17.51 10.42
CA GLU A 141 -6.64 -17.01 10.73
C GLU A 141 -6.65 -16.38 12.14
N PRO A 142 -6.76 -15.04 12.23
CA PRO A 142 -6.64 -14.04 11.17
C PRO A 142 -5.18 -13.80 10.75
N LEU A 143 -4.98 -13.06 9.64
CA LEU A 143 -3.70 -12.42 9.32
C LEU A 143 -3.85 -10.90 9.49
N ILE A 144 -2.98 -10.31 10.30
CA ILE A 144 -2.94 -8.87 10.57
C ILE A 144 -1.61 -8.32 10.09
N LEU A 145 -1.69 -7.33 9.20
CA LEU A 145 -0.51 -6.65 8.63
C LEU A 145 -0.44 -5.23 9.19
N TYR A 146 0.71 -4.88 9.77
CA TYR A 146 1.05 -3.54 10.21
C TYR A 146 2.06 -2.96 9.24
N ARG A 147 1.62 -2.02 8.39
CA ARG A 147 2.45 -1.49 7.30
C ARG A 147 3.61 -0.65 7.80
N GLY A 148 3.37 0.22 8.78
CA GLY A 148 4.42 1.05 9.38
C GLY A 148 5.53 0.21 10.02
N ASP A 149 5.16 -0.78 10.81
CA ASP A 149 6.08 -1.66 11.53
C ASP A 149 6.65 -2.81 10.67
N ARG A 150 6.17 -2.97 9.43
CA ARG A 150 6.51 -4.12 8.55
C ARG A 150 6.32 -5.46 9.26
N ARG A 151 5.31 -5.53 10.11
CA ARG A 151 5.02 -6.69 10.96
C ARG A 151 3.78 -7.42 10.46
N VAL A 152 3.84 -8.74 10.47
CA VAL A 152 2.71 -9.64 10.24
C VAL A 152 2.45 -10.41 11.53
N HIS A 153 1.20 -10.44 11.96
CA HIS A 153 0.73 -11.22 13.10
C HIS A 153 -0.41 -12.11 12.64
N GLY A 154 -0.48 -13.31 13.19
CA GLY A 154 -1.55 -14.24 12.86
C GLY A 154 -1.62 -15.42 13.82
N SER A 155 -2.71 -16.18 13.75
CA SER A 155 -2.87 -17.44 14.46
C SER A 155 -2.96 -18.59 13.46
N ASN A 156 -2.54 -19.81 13.87
CA ASN A 156 -2.49 -20.98 12.98
C ASN A 156 -1.76 -20.70 11.66
N VAL A 157 -0.63 -20.00 11.75
CA VAL A 157 0.10 -19.51 10.58
C VAL A 157 0.93 -20.62 9.96
N ARG A 158 0.82 -20.74 8.63
CA ARG A 158 1.74 -21.52 7.78
C ARG A 158 2.42 -20.58 6.81
N ILE A 159 3.76 -20.58 6.83
CA ILE A 159 4.58 -19.82 5.90
C ILE A 159 5.37 -20.80 5.06
N THR A 160 5.29 -20.67 3.74
CA THR A 160 6.09 -21.40 2.77
C THR A 160 7.09 -20.43 2.17
N LEU A 161 8.36 -20.76 2.23
CA LEU A 161 9.47 -19.96 1.72
C LEU A 161 10.26 -20.78 0.69
N PRO A 162 10.99 -20.15 -0.23
CA PRO A 162 11.99 -20.86 -1.02
C PRO A 162 13.05 -21.50 -0.11
N PRO A 163 13.78 -22.53 -0.57
CA PRO A 163 14.79 -23.22 0.23
C PRO A 163 15.78 -22.22 0.82
N LEU A 164 15.89 -22.20 2.14
CA LEU A 164 16.86 -21.37 2.85
C LEU A 164 18.20 -22.11 2.84
N LYS A 165 19.23 -21.50 2.25
CA LYS A 165 20.56 -22.12 2.07
C LYS A 165 21.18 -22.56 3.42
N ASP A 166 20.91 -21.81 4.48
CA ASP A 166 21.48 -22.06 5.81
C ASP A 166 20.70 -23.11 6.62
N LEU A 167 19.53 -23.58 6.13
CA LEU A 167 18.75 -24.67 6.73
C LEU A 167 18.92 -26.01 6.01
N SER A 168 19.77 -26.09 5.00
CA SER A 168 20.14 -27.36 4.41
C SER A 168 21.03 -28.12 5.40
N PHE A 169 20.47 -29.06 6.14
CA PHE A 169 21.25 -30.04 6.89
C PHE A 169 22.03 -30.86 5.87
N ASP A 170 23.33 -30.61 5.79
CA ASP A 170 24.22 -31.48 5.03
C ASP A 170 24.20 -32.86 5.73
N LYS A 171 23.70 -33.90 5.05
CA LYS A 171 23.60 -35.25 5.60
C LYS A 171 24.95 -35.81 6.00
N ASN A 172 26.05 -35.18 5.62
CA ASN A 172 27.41 -35.52 5.94
C ASN A 172 28.01 -34.70 7.09
N GLN A 173 27.28 -33.73 7.66
CA GLN A 173 27.77 -32.96 8.78
C GLN A 173 27.44 -33.74 10.10
N PRO A 174 28.45 -34.11 10.92
CA PRO A 174 28.16 -34.74 12.21
C PRO A 174 27.31 -33.80 13.05
N PRO A 175 26.38 -34.36 13.87
CA PRO A 175 25.49 -33.54 14.71
C PRO A 175 26.32 -32.60 15.58
N PRO A 176 25.88 -31.35 15.80
CA PRO A 176 26.59 -30.40 16.66
C PRO A 176 26.75 -31.00 18.03
N VAL A 177 28.00 -31.05 18.51
CA VAL A 177 28.34 -31.54 19.85
C VAL A 177 27.63 -30.65 20.85
N PRO A 178 26.82 -31.21 21.79
CA PRO A 178 26.20 -30.43 22.84
C PRO A 178 27.25 -29.65 23.62
N PRO A 179 26.97 -28.39 24.05
CA PRO A 179 27.90 -27.67 24.90
C PRO A 179 28.27 -28.51 26.12
N ALA A 180 29.57 -28.66 26.36
CA ALA A 180 30.06 -29.40 27.54
C ALA A 180 29.45 -28.80 28.80
N GLU A 181 28.71 -29.61 29.54
CA GLU A 181 28.14 -29.26 30.85
C GLU A 181 29.27 -28.79 31.76
N PRO A 182 29.19 -27.61 32.39
CA PRO A 182 30.25 -27.13 33.26
C PRO A 182 30.43 -28.14 34.42
N ALA A 183 31.63 -28.69 34.54
CA ALA A 183 32.00 -29.64 35.59
C ALA A 183 31.58 -29.07 36.96
N ALA A 184 30.67 -29.78 37.62
CA ALA A 184 30.27 -29.47 38.98
C ALA A 184 31.52 -29.51 39.86
N LYS A 185 31.85 -28.39 40.50
CA LYS A 185 32.84 -28.36 41.59
C LYS A 185 32.31 -29.23 42.69
N GLN A 186 32.98 -30.36 42.92
CA GLN A 186 32.83 -31.15 44.14
C GLN A 186 33.46 -30.43 45.32
N PRO A 187 32.91 -30.58 46.54
CA PRO A 187 33.29 -29.87 47.76
C PRO A 187 34.67 -30.25 48.30
#